data_f988da29296fc849a18a6a2aad77b24a
#
_entry.id   f988da29296fc849a18a6a2aad77b24a
#
_cell.length_a   1.000
_cell.length_b   1.000
_cell.length_c   1.000
_cell.angle_alpha   90.00
_cell.angle_beta   90.00
_cell.angle_gamma   90.00
#
_symmetry.space_group_name_H-M   'P 1'
#
loop_
_entity.id
_entity.type
_entity.pdbx_description
1 polymer ?
#
loop_
_entity_poly.entity_id
_entity_poly.type
_entity_poly.pdbx_seq_one_letter_code
_entity_poly.pdbx_strand_id
1 'polypeptide(L)'
;MLVALCGGLLARGMPQHVVSLTGDGPNAAALERLGVTVHRLAPRGAAGSAVALLRLARLIRSLRPAVVQGWLYHGDLFAAGAHRLAGAPRDSLLAWGLRNSDIDHARYGRLLAIGRRLSGWPGLVVSNSQAGVDFHLAEGYRPRRLAVIPNGIDTVRFRPDPAARAALRRELGLSDEAVVAIHAARLDPMKDHATLLAAAACRPEVHFLLAGEGTLGLDLPANARALGRRDDLWRIQAAGDIAVSSSAFGEGFSNAVAEGMAAGLVPVATSVGDAGAILGGLGCLVPPRDPAALAEALRAMATLLAPARRAAGLAARARIETAYGVGAMAERFLAAWIAAGAVIGGGGPRTGGGE
;
A
#
# COMPACT_ATOMS: atom_id res chain seq x y z
N MET A 1 1.90 -3.30 -3.47
CA MET A 1 0.48 -3.67 -3.50
C MET A 1 0.08 -4.33 -4.81
N LEU A 2 0.25 -3.74 -6.01
CA LEU A 2 -0.11 -4.39 -7.29
C LEU A 2 0.57 -5.76 -7.44
N VAL A 3 1.87 -5.85 -7.18
CA VAL A 3 2.64 -7.12 -7.23
C VAL A 3 2.02 -8.16 -6.29
N ALA A 4 1.67 -7.76 -5.05
CA ALA A 4 1.05 -8.66 -4.09
C ALA A 4 -0.35 -9.13 -4.54
N LEU A 5 -1.17 -8.24 -5.10
CA LEU A 5 -2.47 -8.62 -5.66
C LEU A 5 -2.33 -9.61 -6.81
N CYS A 6 -1.43 -9.34 -7.77
CA CYS A 6 -1.19 -10.26 -8.88
C CYS A 6 -0.74 -11.64 -8.37
N GLY A 7 0.17 -11.70 -7.39
CA GLY A 7 0.59 -12.96 -6.78
C GLY A 7 -0.57 -13.71 -6.11
N GLY A 8 -1.39 -12.99 -5.35
CA GLY A 8 -2.58 -13.57 -4.69
C GLY A 8 -3.64 -14.09 -5.66
N LEU A 9 -3.80 -13.44 -6.81
CA LEU A 9 -4.72 -13.87 -7.88
C LEU A 9 -4.14 -15.05 -8.69
N LEU A 10 -2.85 -15.03 -9.00
CA LEU A 10 -2.18 -16.15 -9.67
C LEU A 10 -2.24 -17.43 -8.84
N ALA A 11 -2.05 -17.34 -7.51
CA ALA A 11 -2.20 -18.47 -6.60
C ALA A 11 -3.62 -19.09 -6.61
N ARG A 12 -4.61 -18.36 -7.15
CA ARG A 12 -6.00 -18.79 -7.37
C ARG A 12 -6.29 -19.19 -8.82
N GLY A 13 -5.25 -19.42 -9.63
CA GLY A 13 -5.38 -19.81 -11.03
C GLY A 13 -5.87 -18.72 -11.99
N MET A 14 -5.80 -17.45 -11.57
CA MET A 14 -6.25 -16.33 -12.40
C MET A 14 -5.08 -15.68 -13.15
N PRO A 15 -4.99 -15.83 -14.48
CA PRO A 15 -3.93 -15.20 -15.27
C PRO A 15 -4.05 -13.67 -15.24
N GLN A 16 -2.91 -12.99 -15.15
CA GLN A 16 -2.83 -11.55 -15.07
C GLN A 16 -1.99 -10.97 -16.20
N HIS A 17 -2.46 -9.87 -16.78
CA HIS A 17 -1.69 -9.00 -17.65
C HIS A 17 -1.58 -7.62 -17.00
N VAL A 18 -0.38 -7.06 -16.93
CA VAL A 18 -0.16 -5.71 -16.41
C VAL A 18 0.33 -4.81 -17.52
N VAL A 19 -0.22 -3.61 -17.61
CA VAL A 19 0.18 -2.58 -18.57
C VAL A 19 0.87 -1.45 -17.82
N SER A 20 2.15 -1.22 -18.12
CA SER A 20 2.92 -0.11 -17.58
C SER A 20 2.85 1.10 -18.52
N LEU A 21 2.45 2.25 -17.97
CA LEU A 21 2.47 3.54 -18.64
C LEU A 21 3.82 4.26 -18.49
N THR A 22 4.69 3.82 -17.59
CA THR A 22 5.99 4.45 -17.32
C THR A 22 7.19 3.67 -17.90
N GLY A 23 6.94 2.51 -18.51
CA GLY A 23 8.00 1.63 -19.03
C GLY A 23 8.55 0.68 -17.97
N ASP A 24 9.87 0.56 -17.91
CA ASP A 24 10.56 -0.32 -16.97
C ASP A 24 10.59 0.27 -15.56
N GLY A 25 10.64 -0.59 -14.56
CA GLY A 25 10.75 -0.24 -13.16
C GLY A 25 10.78 -1.49 -12.26
N PRO A 26 11.09 -1.33 -10.98
CA PRO A 26 11.25 -2.46 -10.05
C PRO A 26 10.00 -3.33 -9.93
N ASN A 27 8.81 -2.74 -10.09
CA ASN A 27 7.55 -3.49 -10.10
C ASN A 27 7.39 -4.36 -11.34
N ALA A 28 7.86 -3.92 -12.52
CA ALA A 28 7.79 -4.71 -13.75
C ALA A 28 8.60 -6.01 -13.62
N ALA A 29 9.86 -5.90 -13.18
CA ALA A 29 10.72 -7.06 -12.94
C ALA A 29 10.15 -8.02 -11.86
N ALA A 30 9.51 -7.47 -10.82
CA ALA A 30 8.87 -8.28 -9.78
C ALA A 30 7.65 -9.04 -10.31
N LEU A 31 6.85 -8.42 -11.17
CA LEU A 31 5.69 -9.05 -11.81
C LEU A 31 6.11 -10.16 -12.79
N GLU A 32 7.14 -9.92 -13.60
CA GLU A 32 7.67 -10.90 -14.54
C GLU A 32 8.22 -12.14 -13.81
N ARG A 33 8.90 -11.96 -12.68
CA ARG A 33 9.34 -13.08 -11.82
C ARG A 33 8.18 -13.92 -11.27
N LEU A 34 7.00 -13.32 -11.11
CA LEU A 34 5.77 -14.04 -10.74
C LEU A 34 5.08 -14.72 -11.94
N GLY A 35 5.60 -14.58 -13.16
CA GLY A 35 4.96 -15.10 -14.38
C GLY A 35 3.85 -14.20 -14.94
N VAL A 36 3.74 -12.94 -14.49
CA VAL A 36 2.79 -11.97 -15.04
C VAL A 36 3.33 -11.37 -16.33
N THR A 37 2.53 -11.39 -17.40
CA THR A 37 2.88 -10.70 -18.64
C THR A 37 2.80 -9.19 -18.46
N VAL A 38 3.92 -8.47 -18.65
CA VAL A 38 4.00 -7.02 -18.54
C VAL A 38 4.10 -6.37 -19.91
N HIS A 39 3.10 -5.57 -20.28
CA HIS A 39 3.06 -4.77 -21.50
C HIS A 39 3.55 -3.34 -21.22
N ARG A 40 4.56 -2.88 -21.94
CA ARG A 40 5.17 -1.56 -21.75
C ARG A 40 4.70 -0.61 -22.86
N LEU A 41 3.93 0.41 -22.49
CA LEU A 41 3.43 1.41 -23.45
C LEU A 41 4.27 2.67 -23.45
N ALA A 42 4.74 3.15 -22.30
CA ALA A 42 5.64 4.29 -22.10
C ALA A 42 5.35 5.48 -23.03
N PRO A 43 4.13 6.04 -23.04
CA PRO A 43 3.76 7.11 -23.96
C PRO A 43 4.62 8.37 -23.73
N ARG A 44 4.99 9.05 -24.83
CA ARG A 44 5.68 10.33 -24.78
C ARG A 44 4.86 11.40 -25.52
N GLY A 45 4.47 12.44 -24.81
CA GLY A 45 3.65 13.52 -25.36
C GLY A 45 2.23 13.08 -25.77
N ALA A 46 1.48 13.99 -26.36
CA ALA A 46 0.08 13.74 -26.76
C ALA A 46 -0.07 12.67 -27.84
N ALA A 47 0.76 12.71 -28.88
CA ALA A 47 0.73 11.73 -29.98
C ALA A 47 1.08 10.32 -29.47
N GLY A 48 2.10 10.19 -28.61
CA GLY A 48 2.45 8.92 -27.98
C GLY A 48 1.34 8.40 -27.07
N SER A 49 0.62 9.28 -26.38
CA SER A 49 -0.53 8.92 -25.55
C SER A 49 -1.69 8.37 -26.39
N ALA A 50 -1.98 8.96 -27.55
CA ALA A 50 -2.99 8.46 -28.46
C ALA A 50 -2.63 7.07 -29.02
N VAL A 51 -1.38 6.88 -29.43
CA VAL A 51 -0.88 5.56 -29.91
C VAL A 51 -0.96 4.51 -28.80
N ALA A 52 -0.54 4.86 -27.57
CA ALA A 52 -0.60 3.95 -26.42
C ALA A 52 -2.05 3.56 -26.09
N LEU A 53 -2.98 4.51 -26.17
CA LEU A 53 -4.40 4.26 -25.94
C LEU A 53 -4.97 3.27 -26.99
N LEU A 54 -4.62 3.45 -28.27
CA LEU A 54 -5.03 2.53 -29.35
C LEU A 54 -4.42 1.13 -29.17
N ARG A 55 -3.14 1.06 -28.77
CA ARG A 55 -2.49 -0.22 -28.45
C ARG A 55 -3.17 -0.94 -27.30
N LEU A 56 -3.50 -0.22 -26.23
CA LEU A 56 -4.21 -0.78 -25.09
C LEU A 56 -5.63 -1.24 -25.48
N ALA A 57 -6.34 -0.47 -26.33
CA ALA A 57 -7.65 -0.88 -26.84
C ALA A 57 -7.59 -2.16 -27.69
N ARG A 58 -6.55 -2.31 -28.55
CA ARG A 58 -6.32 -3.55 -29.31
C ARG A 58 -6.02 -4.72 -28.38
N LEU A 59 -5.19 -4.51 -27.35
CA LEU A 59 -4.86 -5.53 -26.35
C LEU A 59 -6.12 -6.00 -25.61
N ILE A 60 -6.98 -5.08 -25.16
CA ILE A 60 -8.25 -5.41 -24.50
C ILE A 60 -9.13 -6.25 -25.43
N ARG A 61 -9.22 -5.89 -26.73
CA ARG A 61 -9.99 -6.67 -27.71
C ARG A 61 -9.43 -8.09 -27.93
N SER A 62 -8.12 -8.25 -27.97
CA SER A 62 -7.48 -9.56 -28.20
C SER A 62 -7.56 -10.45 -26.98
N LEU A 63 -7.32 -9.91 -25.77
CA LEU A 63 -7.32 -10.67 -24.52
C LEU A 63 -8.72 -10.95 -23.98
N ARG A 64 -9.71 -10.11 -24.31
CA ARG A 64 -11.09 -10.18 -23.77
C ARG A 64 -11.10 -10.38 -22.25
N PRO A 65 -10.44 -9.51 -21.45
CA PRO A 65 -10.33 -9.72 -20.03
C PRO A 65 -11.69 -9.56 -19.34
N ALA A 66 -11.97 -10.37 -18.33
CA ALA A 66 -13.16 -10.22 -17.50
C ALA A 66 -13.15 -8.90 -16.71
N VAL A 67 -11.95 -8.38 -16.38
CA VAL A 67 -11.78 -7.11 -15.65
C VAL A 67 -10.65 -6.30 -16.27
N VAL A 68 -10.88 -5.02 -16.49
CA VAL A 68 -9.88 -3.99 -16.79
C VAL A 68 -9.81 -3.07 -15.59
N GLN A 69 -8.76 -3.20 -14.78
CA GLN A 69 -8.56 -2.40 -13.56
C GLN A 69 -7.53 -1.31 -13.78
N GLY A 70 -7.94 -0.05 -13.67
CA GLY A 70 -7.02 1.08 -13.60
C GLY A 70 -6.35 1.18 -12.23
N TRP A 71 -5.21 1.88 -12.18
CA TRP A 71 -4.44 2.14 -10.96
C TRP A 71 -3.93 3.57 -10.98
N LEU A 72 -4.33 4.37 -10.01
CA LEU A 72 -4.09 5.79 -9.94
C LEU A 72 -4.74 6.55 -11.11
N TYR A 73 -4.82 7.87 -11.04
CA TYR A 73 -5.59 8.70 -11.99
C TYR A 73 -5.21 8.48 -13.46
N HIS A 74 -3.92 8.40 -13.79
CA HIS A 74 -3.48 8.17 -15.17
C HIS A 74 -3.93 6.78 -15.66
N GLY A 75 -3.71 5.75 -14.85
CA GLY A 75 -4.14 4.39 -15.18
C GLY A 75 -5.63 4.26 -15.31
N ASP A 76 -6.40 4.92 -14.44
CA ASP A 76 -7.85 4.92 -14.46
C ASP A 76 -8.41 5.56 -15.75
N LEU A 77 -7.87 6.71 -16.15
CA LEU A 77 -8.29 7.40 -17.38
C LEU A 77 -7.87 6.64 -18.65
N PHE A 78 -6.66 6.08 -18.68
CA PHE A 78 -6.20 5.24 -19.80
C PHE A 78 -7.04 3.97 -19.91
N ALA A 79 -7.35 3.31 -18.80
CA ALA A 79 -8.21 2.12 -18.78
C ALA A 79 -9.62 2.46 -19.30
N ALA A 80 -10.21 3.57 -18.86
CA ALA A 80 -11.55 4.01 -19.31
C ALA A 80 -11.59 4.31 -20.81
N GLY A 81 -10.62 5.10 -21.31
CA GLY A 81 -10.53 5.45 -22.73
C GLY A 81 -10.32 4.21 -23.61
N ALA A 82 -9.38 3.33 -23.22
CA ALA A 82 -9.08 2.14 -23.99
C ALA A 82 -10.22 1.11 -23.95
N HIS A 83 -10.89 0.93 -22.82
CA HIS A 83 -12.05 0.04 -22.69
C HIS A 83 -13.19 0.50 -23.62
N ARG A 84 -13.44 1.83 -23.67
CA ARG A 84 -14.45 2.40 -24.58
C ARG A 84 -14.06 2.23 -26.06
N LEU A 85 -12.80 2.50 -26.42
CA LEU A 85 -12.29 2.29 -27.79
C LEU A 85 -12.27 0.82 -28.20
N ALA A 86 -12.17 -0.09 -27.23
CA ALA A 86 -12.30 -1.52 -27.48
C ALA A 86 -13.75 -1.97 -27.75
N GLY A 87 -14.72 -1.06 -27.65
CA GLY A 87 -16.14 -1.36 -27.82
C GLY A 87 -16.87 -1.67 -26.51
N ALA A 88 -16.26 -1.38 -25.36
CA ALA A 88 -16.81 -1.65 -24.02
C ALA A 88 -17.46 -3.06 -23.95
N PRO A 89 -16.66 -4.13 -24.04
CA PRO A 89 -17.18 -5.50 -24.10
C PRO A 89 -18.12 -5.76 -22.91
N ARG A 90 -19.30 -6.30 -23.19
CA ARG A 90 -20.35 -6.49 -22.16
C ARG A 90 -19.92 -7.38 -21.01
N ASP A 91 -19.00 -8.33 -21.29
CA ASP A 91 -18.48 -9.29 -20.33
C ASP A 91 -17.19 -8.81 -19.64
N SER A 92 -16.79 -7.54 -19.85
CA SER A 92 -15.57 -6.95 -19.29
C SER A 92 -15.92 -5.80 -18.35
N LEU A 93 -15.67 -5.99 -17.06
CA LEU A 93 -15.82 -4.96 -16.05
C LEU A 93 -14.72 -3.92 -16.17
N LEU A 94 -15.06 -2.65 -16.33
CA LEU A 94 -14.13 -1.55 -16.09
C LEU A 94 -14.15 -1.19 -14.61
N ALA A 95 -13.00 -1.23 -13.96
CA ALA A 95 -12.83 -0.82 -12.57
C ALA A 95 -11.70 0.21 -12.42
N TRP A 96 -11.83 1.13 -11.46
CA TRP A 96 -10.83 2.13 -11.11
C TRP A 96 -10.22 1.88 -9.75
N GLY A 97 -8.96 2.33 -9.54
CA GLY A 97 -8.19 2.13 -8.33
C GLY A 97 -7.68 3.41 -7.68
N LEU A 98 -8.40 3.94 -6.70
CA LEU A 98 -8.00 5.10 -5.92
C LEU A 98 -7.02 4.70 -4.82
N ARG A 99 -5.92 5.47 -4.66
CA ARG A 99 -4.83 5.12 -3.74
C ARG A 99 -4.34 6.28 -2.87
N ASN A 100 -4.94 7.43 -3.04
CA ASN A 100 -4.60 8.65 -2.33
C ASN A 100 -5.78 9.08 -1.46
N SER A 101 -5.49 9.65 -0.29
CA SER A 101 -6.43 10.31 0.60
C SER A 101 -6.16 11.82 0.70
N ASP A 102 -5.23 12.31 -0.11
CA ASP A 102 -4.91 13.71 -0.31
C ASP A 102 -4.18 13.86 -1.66
N ILE A 103 -4.18 15.06 -2.24
CA ILE A 103 -3.56 15.32 -3.55
C ILE A 103 -3.04 16.76 -3.63
N ASP A 104 -1.90 16.92 -4.29
CA ASP A 104 -1.42 18.22 -4.73
C ASP A 104 -2.29 18.72 -5.89
N HIS A 105 -3.23 19.62 -5.59
CA HIS A 105 -4.15 20.21 -6.58
C HIS A 105 -3.43 21.03 -7.66
N ALA A 106 -2.29 21.64 -7.36
CA ALA A 106 -1.51 22.39 -8.36
C ALA A 106 -0.99 21.43 -9.45
N ARG A 107 -0.57 20.24 -9.04
CA ARG A 107 0.00 19.22 -9.94
C ARG A 107 -1.07 18.35 -10.61
N TYR A 108 -2.08 17.93 -9.88
CA TYR A 108 -3.02 16.88 -10.32
C TYR A 108 -4.46 17.35 -10.47
N GLY A 109 -4.77 18.61 -10.18
CA GLY A 109 -6.14 19.13 -10.18
C GLY A 109 -6.89 18.93 -11.50
N ARG A 110 -6.21 19.02 -12.66
CA ARG A 110 -6.82 18.74 -13.97
C ARG A 110 -7.21 17.26 -14.11
N LEU A 111 -6.36 16.33 -13.67
CA LEU A 111 -6.65 14.90 -13.71
C LEU A 111 -7.82 14.56 -12.77
N LEU A 112 -7.82 15.16 -11.58
CA LEU A 112 -8.91 15.01 -10.62
C LEU A 112 -10.23 15.51 -11.19
N ALA A 113 -10.25 16.67 -11.86
CA ALA A 113 -11.43 17.23 -12.49
C ALA A 113 -11.98 16.34 -13.62
N ILE A 114 -11.11 15.76 -14.45
CA ILE A 114 -11.50 14.79 -15.47
C ILE A 114 -12.04 13.52 -14.81
N GLY A 115 -11.29 12.98 -13.82
CA GLY A 115 -11.69 11.81 -13.06
C GLY A 115 -13.08 11.97 -12.41
N ARG A 116 -13.34 13.13 -11.79
CA ARG A 116 -14.64 13.48 -11.22
C ARG A 116 -15.78 13.38 -12.26
N ARG A 117 -15.57 13.95 -13.46
CA ARG A 117 -16.58 13.91 -14.52
C ARG A 117 -16.87 12.50 -15.04
N LEU A 118 -15.84 11.65 -15.04
CA LEU A 118 -15.91 10.30 -15.58
C LEU A 118 -16.13 9.24 -14.51
N SER A 119 -16.17 9.60 -13.23
CA SER A 119 -16.26 8.66 -12.09
C SER A 119 -17.49 7.74 -12.08
N GLY A 120 -18.54 8.10 -12.84
CA GLY A 120 -19.70 7.25 -13.07
C GLY A 120 -19.56 6.24 -14.22
N TRP A 121 -18.45 6.25 -14.99
CA TRP A 121 -18.25 5.32 -16.11
C TRP A 121 -17.83 3.92 -15.67
N PRO A 122 -16.86 3.74 -14.72
CA PRO A 122 -16.51 2.42 -14.26
C PRO A 122 -17.70 1.74 -13.56
N GLY A 123 -17.81 0.43 -13.75
CA GLY A 123 -18.76 -0.38 -13.03
C GLY A 123 -18.43 -0.51 -11.55
N LEU A 124 -17.15 -0.29 -11.18
CA LEU A 124 -16.64 -0.33 -9.81
C LEU A 124 -15.51 0.67 -9.63
N VAL A 125 -15.48 1.36 -8.49
CA VAL A 125 -14.32 2.11 -8.00
C VAL A 125 -13.85 1.46 -6.71
N VAL A 126 -12.57 1.18 -6.61
CA VAL A 126 -11.94 0.56 -5.43
C VAL A 126 -10.98 1.56 -4.79
N SER A 127 -11.17 1.86 -3.52
CA SER A 127 -10.20 2.59 -2.70
C SER A 127 -9.46 1.65 -1.75
N ASN A 128 -8.21 1.97 -1.41
CA ASN A 128 -7.46 1.20 -0.40
C ASN A 128 -7.73 1.65 1.03
N SER A 129 -8.57 2.67 1.22
CA SER A 129 -8.88 3.24 2.54
C SER A 129 -10.23 3.94 2.54
N GLN A 130 -10.85 4.03 3.72
CA GLN A 130 -12.04 4.85 3.89
C GLN A 130 -11.70 6.33 3.72
N ALA A 131 -10.56 6.78 4.26
CA ALA A 131 -10.10 8.16 4.07
C ALA A 131 -9.95 8.53 2.57
N GLY A 132 -9.48 7.60 1.72
CA GLY A 132 -9.45 7.80 0.27
C GLY A 132 -10.84 7.92 -0.35
N VAL A 133 -11.82 7.17 0.13
CA VAL A 133 -13.23 7.31 -0.27
C VAL A 133 -13.76 8.69 0.06
N ASP A 134 -13.63 9.08 1.32
CA ASP A 134 -14.17 10.33 1.85
C ASP A 134 -13.59 11.54 1.09
N PHE A 135 -12.27 11.51 0.86
CA PHE A 135 -11.58 12.51 0.05
C PHE A 135 -12.17 12.63 -1.36
N HIS A 136 -12.28 11.52 -2.10
CA HIS A 136 -12.76 11.58 -3.48
C HIS A 136 -14.24 11.94 -3.59
N LEU A 137 -15.08 11.51 -2.64
CA LEU A 137 -16.49 11.94 -2.60
C LEU A 137 -16.60 13.44 -2.31
N ALA A 138 -15.75 13.99 -1.41
CA ALA A 138 -15.66 15.42 -1.15
C ALA A 138 -15.21 16.20 -2.40
N GLU A 139 -14.26 15.64 -3.19
CA GLU A 139 -13.83 16.18 -4.47
C GLU A 139 -14.91 16.06 -5.59
N GLY A 140 -16.04 15.46 -5.27
CA GLY A 140 -17.19 15.39 -6.18
C GLY A 140 -17.23 14.16 -7.09
N TYR A 141 -16.48 13.10 -6.80
CA TYR A 141 -16.65 11.80 -7.46
C TYR A 141 -18.03 11.24 -7.17
N ARG A 142 -18.62 10.57 -8.17
CA ARG A 142 -19.97 9.95 -8.08
C ARG A 142 -19.92 8.56 -8.71
N PRO A 143 -19.20 7.59 -8.10
CA PRO A 143 -19.12 6.23 -8.64
C PRO A 143 -20.45 5.50 -8.51
N ARG A 144 -20.75 4.60 -9.46
CA ARG A 144 -21.93 3.74 -9.42
C ARG A 144 -21.86 2.71 -8.30
N ARG A 145 -20.67 2.14 -8.11
CA ARG A 145 -20.34 1.21 -7.02
C ARG A 145 -18.97 1.56 -6.48
N LEU A 146 -18.83 1.47 -5.17
CA LEU A 146 -17.61 1.80 -4.44
C LEU A 146 -17.30 0.68 -3.46
N ALA A 147 -16.05 0.28 -3.40
CA ALA A 147 -15.56 -0.70 -2.43
C ALA A 147 -14.29 -0.20 -1.76
N VAL A 148 -14.17 -0.41 -0.46
CA VAL A 148 -12.91 -0.23 0.29
C VAL A 148 -12.24 -1.59 0.39
N ILE A 149 -11.07 -1.72 -0.25
CA ILE A 149 -10.26 -2.93 -0.20
C ILE A 149 -8.85 -2.54 0.25
N PRO A 150 -8.54 -2.72 1.54
CA PRO A 150 -7.23 -2.41 2.11
C PRO A 150 -6.09 -3.12 1.38
N ASN A 151 -4.89 -2.56 1.49
CA ASN A 151 -3.70 -3.19 0.94
C ASN A 151 -3.43 -4.55 1.62
N GLY A 152 -2.97 -5.51 0.83
CA GLY A 152 -2.53 -6.82 1.34
C GLY A 152 -1.07 -6.77 1.78
N ILE A 153 -0.81 -7.27 2.96
CA ILE A 153 0.53 -7.38 3.55
C ILE A 153 1.06 -8.80 3.34
N ASP A 154 2.29 -8.91 2.88
CA ASP A 154 3.00 -10.18 2.74
C ASP A 154 3.51 -10.63 4.13
N THR A 155 2.69 -11.38 4.84
CA THR A 155 2.98 -11.87 6.19
C THR A 155 3.98 -13.04 6.23
N VAL A 156 4.35 -13.56 5.07
CA VAL A 156 5.46 -14.53 4.93
C VAL A 156 6.79 -13.80 4.90
N ARG A 157 6.85 -12.68 4.19
CA ARG A 157 8.02 -11.81 4.12
C ARG A 157 8.19 -10.99 5.41
N PHE A 158 7.12 -10.32 5.86
CA PHE A 158 7.10 -9.56 7.11
C PHE A 158 6.63 -10.46 8.25
N ARG A 159 7.58 -10.98 9.00
CA ARG A 159 7.34 -11.89 10.12
C ARG A 159 8.40 -11.69 11.22
N PRO A 160 8.14 -12.12 12.44
CA PRO A 160 9.17 -12.26 13.43
C PRO A 160 10.30 -13.18 12.90
N ASP A 161 11.52 -12.66 12.93
CA ASP A 161 12.72 -13.39 12.49
C ASP A 161 13.85 -13.16 13.49
N PRO A 162 14.04 -14.09 14.45
CA PRO A 162 15.07 -13.95 15.49
C PRO A 162 16.50 -13.89 14.93
N ALA A 163 16.76 -14.57 13.82
CA ALA A 163 18.08 -14.55 13.20
C ALA A 163 18.38 -13.20 12.55
N ALA A 164 17.43 -12.66 11.78
CA ALA A 164 17.53 -11.33 11.20
C ALA A 164 17.62 -10.24 12.29
N ARG A 165 16.84 -10.37 13.40
CA ARG A 165 16.88 -9.48 14.55
C ARG A 165 18.29 -9.44 15.16
N ALA A 166 18.83 -10.58 15.53
CA ALA A 166 20.16 -10.67 16.17
C ALA A 166 21.26 -10.15 15.23
N ALA A 167 21.21 -10.48 13.94
CA ALA A 167 22.20 -10.05 12.96
C ALA A 167 22.18 -8.51 12.79
N LEU A 168 21.02 -7.91 12.59
CA LEU A 168 20.93 -6.46 12.37
C LEU A 168 21.21 -5.67 13.65
N ARG A 169 20.77 -6.14 14.81
CA ARG A 169 21.12 -5.49 16.10
C ARG A 169 22.62 -5.48 16.33
N ARG A 170 23.30 -6.58 16.06
CA ARG A 170 24.79 -6.65 16.15
C ARG A 170 25.45 -5.69 15.16
N GLU A 171 24.99 -5.63 13.91
CA GLU A 171 25.48 -4.70 12.89
C GLU A 171 25.36 -3.24 13.34
N LEU A 172 24.30 -2.92 14.07
CA LEU A 172 24.01 -1.57 14.55
C LEU A 172 24.56 -1.27 15.96
N GLY A 173 25.16 -2.24 16.64
CA GLY A 173 25.67 -2.09 18.02
C GLY A 173 24.56 -1.96 19.07
N LEU A 174 23.38 -2.53 18.81
CA LEU A 174 22.24 -2.51 19.73
C LEU A 174 22.23 -3.79 20.59
N SER A 175 21.98 -3.64 21.89
CA SER A 175 21.82 -4.81 22.77
C SER A 175 20.49 -5.53 22.53
N ASP A 176 20.39 -6.77 23.00
CA ASP A 176 19.15 -7.56 22.86
C ASP A 176 17.99 -6.99 23.69
N GLU A 177 18.31 -6.31 24.80
CA GLU A 177 17.37 -5.66 25.71
C GLU A 177 16.92 -4.28 25.24
N ALA A 178 17.68 -3.64 24.33
CA ALA A 178 17.37 -2.32 23.83
C ALA A 178 15.97 -2.29 23.21
N VAL A 179 15.18 -1.26 23.55
CA VAL A 179 13.88 -1.01 22.90
C VAL A 179 14.11 -0.24 21.61
N VAL A 180 13.67 -0.80 20.51
CA VAL A 180 13.91 -0.25 19.16
C VAL A 180 12.58 0.10 18.48
N ALA A 181 12.40 1.37 18.15
CA ALA A 181 11.29 1.87 17.36
C ALA A 181 11.69 2.01 15.89
N ILE A 182 10.90 1.45 14.98
CA ILE A 182 11.13 1.50 13.54
C ILE A 182 10.18 2.51 12.90
N HIS A 183 10.74 3.51 12.21
CA HIS A 183 9.99 4.43 11.36
C HIS A 183 10.37 4.20 9.89
N ALA A 184 9.46 3.60 9.13
CA ALA A 184 9.68 3.26 7.73
C ALA A 184 8.92 4.24 6.82
N ALA A 185 9.57 5.35 6.46
CA ALA A 185 8.99 6.38 5.61
C ALA A 185 10.05 7.20 4.89
N ARG A 186 9.80 7.57 3.61
CA ARG A 186 10.62 8.56 2.91
C ARG A 186 10.48 9.91 3.60
N LEU A 187 11.47 10.78 3.43
CA LEU A 187 11.37 12.17 3.87
C LEU A 187 10.31 12.90 3.02
N ASP A 188 9.19 13.23 3.65
CA ASP A 188 8.02 13.84 3.02
C ASP A 188 7.26 14.63 4.10
N PRO A 189 6.77 15.85 3.82
CA PRO A 189 5.99 16.62 4.79
C PRO A 189 4.80 15.87 5.39
N MET A 190 4.19 14.97 4.60
CA MET A 190 3.08 14.12 5.05
C MET A 190 3.50 13.17 6.18
N LYS A 191 4.76 12.73 6.22
CA LYS A 191 5.29 11.76 7.19
C LYS A 191 5.75 12.39 8.51
N ASP A 192 5.87 13.71 8.54
CA ASP A 192 6.15 14.53 9.72
C ASP A 192 7.30 14.00 10.60
N HIS A 193 8.47 13.89 9.98
CA HIS A 193 9.68 13.49 10.69
C HIS A 193 10.03 14.45 11.84
N ALA A 194 9.62 15.73 11.75
CA ALA A 194 9.86 16.71 12.82
C ALA A 194 9.16 16.31 14.13
N THR A 195 7.88 15.92 14.06
CA THR A 195 7.15 15.41 15.23
C THR A 195 7.80 14.14 15.79
N LEU A 196 8.24 13.20 14.92
CA LEU A 196 8.94 11.99 15.35
C LEU A 196 10.24 12.32 16.09
N LEU A 197 11.08 13.18 15.51
CA LEU A 197 12.40 13.51 16.08
C LEU A 197 12.27 14.28 17.40
N ALA A 198 11.29 15.17 17.50
CA ALA A 198 10.98 15.85 18.78
C ALA A 198 10.53 14.84 19.85
N ALA A 199 9.69 13.87 19.50
CA ALA A 199 9.31 12.79 20.42
C ALA A 199 10.49 11.90 20.80
N ALA A 200 11.36 11.58 19.84
CA ALA A 200 12.57 10.75 20.06
C ALA A 200 13.55 11.43 21.01
N ALA A 201 13.78 12.74 20.88
CA ALA A 201 14.64 13.50 21.78
C ALA A 201 14.17 13.45 23.25
N CYS A 202 12.85 13.31 23.47
CA CYS A 202 12.26 13.16 24.81
C CYS A 202 12.33 11.71 25.36
N ARG A 203 12.82 10.74 24.60
CA ARG A 203 12.83 9.30 24.93
C ARG A 203 14.21 8.68 24.72
N PRO A 204 15.24 9.13 25.45
CA PRO A 204 16.61 8.63 25.25
C PRO A 204 16.78 7.12 25.49
N GLU A 205 15.84 6.50 26.20
CA GLU A 205 15.80 5.06 26.46
C GLU A 205 15.31 4.20 25.29
N VAL A 206 14.75 4.85 24.24
CA VAL A 206 14.29 4.17 23.02
C VAL A 206 15.22 4.50 21.87
N HIS A 207 15.69 3.49 21.15
CA HIS A 207 16.45 3.65 19.92
C HIS A 207 15.53 3.76 18.71
N PHE A 208 15.77 4.76 17.87
CA PHE A 208 14.95 4.99 16.67
C PHE A 208 15.73 4.63 15.40
N LEU A 209 15.18 3.77 14.56
CA LEU A 209 15.72 3.47 13.24
C LEU A 209 14.79 4.04 12.16
N LEU A 210 15.30 4.97 11.36
CA LEU A 210 14.56 5.66 10.30
C LEU A 210 14.98 5.10 8.95
N ALA A 211 14.11 4.34 8.29
CA ALA A 211 14.35 3.75 6.98
C ALA A 211 13.50 4.43 5.91
N GLY A 212 14.13 5.10 4.95
CA GLY A 212 13.45 5.78 3.85
C GLY A 212 14.36 6.70 3.07
N GLU A 213 13.97 6.99 1.85
CA GLU A 213 14.68 7.94 0.99
C GLU A 213 14.68 9.33 1.64
N GLY A 214 15.84 10.01 1.60
CA GLY A 214 16.03 11.35 2.17
C GLY A 214 16.34 11.40 3.66
N THR A 215 16.19 10.29 4.42
CA THR A 215 16.40 10.32 5.89
C THR A 215 17.84 10.55 6.30
N LEU A 216 18.83 10.24 5.44
CA LEU A 216 20.25 10.46 5.74
C LEU A 216 20.63 11.95 5.90
N GLY A 217 19.79 12.86 5.42
CA GLY A 217 20.01 14.31 5.54
C GLY A 217 19.36 14.94 6.76
N LEU A 218 18.78 14.15 7.65
CA LEU A 218 18.12 14.65 8.85
C LEU A 218 19.14 14.91 9.98
N ASP A 219 18.93 15.99 10.73
CA ASP A 219 19.60 16.21 12.02
C ASP A 219 18.91 15.34 13.08
N LEU A 220 19.64 14.38 13.64
CA LEU A 220 19.10 13.32 14.46
C LEU A 220 19.52 13.46 15.93
N PRO A 221 18.61 13.23 16.89
CA PRO A 221 19.00 13.09 18.29
C PRO A 221 19.89 11.83 18.46
N ALA A 222 20.68 11.79 19.56
CA ALA A 222 21.70 10.76 19.81
C ALA A 222 21.17 9.32 19.81
N ASN A 223 19.89 9.13 20.11
CA ASN A 223 19.20 7.82 20.13
C ASN A 223 18.51 7.46 18.81
N ALA A 224 18.68 8.26 17.74
CA ALA A 224 18.11 7.99 16.44
C ALA A 224 19.19 7.74 15.37
N ARG A 225 18.91 6.83 14.44
CA ARG A 225 19.81 6.49 13.34
C ARG A 225 19.04 6.40 12.03
N ALA A 226 19.47 7.15 11.01
CA ALA A 226 18.97 7.04 9.66
C ALA A 226 19.65 5.88 8.92
N LEU A 227 18.87 5.09 8.22
CA LEU A 227 19.32 3.96 7.40
C LEU A 227 19.23 4.25 5.91
N GLY A 228 18.65 5.40 5.52
CA GLY A 228 18.40 5.73 4.12
C GLY A 228 17.36 4.81 3.47
N ARG A 229 17.34 4.82 2.13
CA ARG A 229 16.51 3.88 1.37
C ARG A 229 17.04 2.46 1.51
N ARG A 230 16.14 1.53 1.87
CA ARG A 230 16.46 0.11 2.08
C ARG A 230 15.49 -0.78 1.31
N ASP A 231 16.00 -1.83 0.70
CA ASP A 231 15.19 -2.85 -0.02
C ASP A 231 14.90 -4.08 0.86
N ASP A 232 15.56 -4.18 2.03
CA ASP A 232 15.41 -5.24 3.04
C ASP A 232 14.59 -4.77 4.26
N LEU A 233 13.53 -4.00 4.03
CA LEU A 233 12.69 -3.43 5.10
C LEU A 233 12.13 -4.50 6.06
N TRP A 234 11.86 -5.72 5.55
CA TRP A 234 11.45 -6.85 6.38
C TRP A 234 12.48 -7.21 7.46
N ARG A 235 13.80 -7.10 7.14
CA ARG A 235 14.89 -7.33 8.08
C ARG A 235 14.96 -6.21 9.12
N ILE A 236 14.73 -4.97 8.71
CA ILE A 236 14.69 -3.81 9.61
C ILE A 236 13.51 -3.94 10.57
N GLN A 237 12.33 -4.28 10.09
CA GLN A 237 11.16 -4.50 10.94
C GLN A 237 11.43 -5.64 11.94
N ALA A 238 12.05 -6.75 11.53
CA ALA A 238 12.37 -7.85 12.44
C ALA A 238 13.30 -7.44 13.60
N ALA A 239 14.13 -6.40 13.44
CA ALA A 239 15.01 -5.90 14.49
C ALA A 239 14.31 -5.01 15.53
N GLY A 240 13.10 -4.54 15.24
CA GLY A 240 12.33 -3.63 16.07
C GLY A 240 11.53 -4.29 17.19
N ASP A 241 10.94 -3.42 18.01
CA ASP A 241 9.96 -3.74 19.05
C ASP A 241 8.67 -2.93 18.85
N ILE A 242 8.80 -1.71 18.33
CA ILE A 242 7.70 -0.77 18.10
C ILE A 242 7.71 -0.35 16.63
N ALA A 243 6.57 -0.41 15.96
CA ALA A 243 6.36 0.19 14.65
C ALA A 243 5.74 1.58 14.83
N VAL A 244 6.48 2.65 14.50
CA VAL A 244 6.01 4.01 14.72
C VAL A 244 5.69 4.72 13.41
N SER A 245 4.56 5.46 13.39
CA SER A 245 4.17 6.37 12.31
C SER A 245 3.74 7.70 12.88
N SER A 246 4.35 8.77 12.37
CA SER A 246 4.09 10.16 12.79
C SER A 246 3.33 10.98 11.74
N SER A 247 2.73 10.34 10.73
CA SER A 247 2.09 11.03 9.61
C SER A 247 1.15 12.15 10.08
N ALA A 248 1.25 13.33 9.43
CA ALA A 248 0.45 14.50 9.79
C ALA A 248 -0.86 14.60 8.99
N PHE A 249 -0.88 14.09 7.76
CA PHE A 249 -2.02 14.15 6.83
C PHE A 249 -1.82 13.18 5.66
N GLY A 250 -2.81 13.04 4.79
CA GLY A 250 -2.68 12.39 3.47
C GLY A 250 -2.45 10.89 3.47
N GLU A 251 -2.42 10.23 4.62
CA GLU A 251 -2.27 8.78 4.71
C GLU A 251 -3.62 8.11 4.40
N GLY A 252 -3.63 7.18 3.45
CA GLY A 252 -4.77 6.28 3.28
C GLY A 252 -4.59 5.04 4.15
N PHE A 253 -4.02 3.99 3.58
CA PHE A 253 -3.62 2.78 4.30
C PHE A 253 -2.11 2.82 4.59
N SER A 254 -1.72 2.83 5.87
CA SER A 254 -0.32 2.86 6.29
C SER A 254 0.34 1.48 6.15
N ASN A 255 1.01 1.24 5.01
CA ASN A 255 1.74 -0.01 4.79
C ASN A 255 2.82 -0.24 5.85
N ALA A 256 3.58 0.81 6.20
CA ALA A 256 4.70 0.70 7.13
C ALA A 256 4.29 0.20 8.52
N VAL A 257 3.16 0.71 9.04
CA VAL A 257 2.57 0.25 10.31
C VAL A 257 2.10 -1.20 10.18
N ALA A 258 1.36 -1.51 9.12
CA ALA A 258 0.83 -2.86 8.91
C ALA A 258 1.95 -3.90 8.69
N GLU A 259 3.03 -3.54 7.99
CA GLU A 259 4.24 -4.37 7.82
C GLU A 259 4.96 -4.59 9.15
N GLY A 260 5.07 -3.54 9.99
CA GLY A 260 5.63 -3.65 11.34
C GLY A 260 4.78 -4.55 12.24
N MET A 261 3.46 -4.38 12.23
CA MET A 261 2.54 -5.28 12.94
C MET A 261 2.68 -6.73 12.45
N ALA A 262 2.79 -6.96 11.15
CA ALA A 262 3.05 -8.29 10.58
C ALA A 262 4.37 -8.89 11.06
N ALA A 263 5.40 -8.07 11.26
CA ALA A 263 6.68 -8.48 11.85
C ALA A 263 6.63 -8.69 13.37
N GLY A 264 5.48 -8.50 14.02
CA GLY A 264 5.29 -8.70 15.45
C GLY A 264 5.67 -7.50 16.31
N LEU A 265 5.71 -6.28 15.74
CA LEU A 265 5.97 -5.06 16.47
C LEU A 265 4.66 -4.49 17.03
N VAL A 266 4.77 -3.83 18.20
CA VAL A 266 3.65 -3.08 18.75
C VAL A 266 3.48 -1.77 17.99
N PRO A 267 2.28 -1.44 17.45
CA PRO A 267 2.10 -0.22 16.68
C PRO A 267 1.90 1.01 17.59
N VAL A 268 2.53 2.12 17.20
CA VAL A 268 2.26 3.47 17.69
C VAL A 268 2.07 4.36 16.48
N ALA A 269 0.91 4.94 16.30
CA ALA A 269 0.62 5.73 15.10
C ALA A 269 -0.21 6.97 15.42
N THR A 270 -0.05 7.99 14.58
CA THR A 270 -0.96 9.14 14.57
C THR A 270 -2.31 8.77 13.96
N SER A 271 -3.38 9.43 14.43
CA SER A 271 -4.76 9.21 13.98
C SER A 271 -5.02 9.86 12.62
N VAL A 272 -4.28 9.40 11.58
CA VAL A 272 -4.39 9.88 10.20
C VAL A 272 -4.82 8.74 9.29
N GLY A 273 -5.74 9.01 8.39
CA GLY A 273 -6.28 8.01 7.47
C GLY A 273 -6.91 6.83 8.20
N ASP A 274 -6.64 5.64 7.69
CA ASP A 274 -7.19 4.41 8.26
C ASP A 274 -6.31 3.80 9.38
N ALA A 275 -5.37 4.57 9.98
CA ALA A 275 -4.47 4.06 11.02
C ALA A 275 -5.25 3.41 12.19
N GLY A 276 -6.31 4.06 12.68
CA GLY A 276 -7.17 3.50 13.74
C GLY A 276 -7.81 2.16 13.36
N ALA A 277 -8.28 2.04 12.11
CA ALA A 277 -8.86 0.80 11.58
C ALA A 277 -7.79 -0.31 11.45
N ILE A 278 -6.56 0.04 11.06
CA ILE A 278 -5.44 -0.90 10.96
C ILE A 278 -5.07 -1.42 12.35
N LEU A 279 -4.88 -0.52 13.32
CA LEU A 279 -4.54 -0.88 14.69
C LEU A 279 -5.64 -1.73 15.36
N GLY A 280 -6.90 -1.35 15.19
CA GLY A 280 -8.04 -2.09 15.76
C GLY A 280 -8.02 -2.18 17.28
N GLY A 281 -7.56 -1.12 17.95
CA GLY A 281 -7.43 -1.06 19.40
C GLY A 281 -6.13 -1.66 19.96
N LEU A 282 -5.23 -2.13 19.11
CA LEU A 282 -3.91 -2.63 19.52
C LEU A 282 -2.87 -1.50 19.46
N GLY A 283 -1.98 -1.43 20.47
CA GLY A 283 -0.97 -0.37 20.56
C GLY A 283 -1.54 0.99 20.91
N CYS A 284 -0.99 2.07 20.36
CA CYS A 284 -1.39 3.43 20.67
C CYS A 284 -1.72 4.24 19.41
N LEU A 285 -2.84 4.96 19.48
CA LEU A 285 -3.24 5.94 18.47
C LEU A 285 -3.22 7.34 19.13
N VAL A 286 -2.48 8.29 18.53
CA VAL A 286 -2.25 9.64 19.08
C VAL A 286 -2.65 10.72 18.08
N PRO A 287 -2.93 11.95 18.51
CA PRO A 287 -3.16 13.06 17.59
C PRO A 287 -1.96 13.31 16.67
N PRO A 288 -2.16 13.73 15.41
CA PRO A 288 -1.07 14.17 14.53
C PRO A 288 -0.48 15.50 15.01
N ARG A 289 0.79 15.75 14.68
CA ARG A 289 1.53 16.98 15.07
C ARG A 289 1.62 17.22 16.56
N ASP A 290 1.54 16.17 17.37
CA ASP A 290 1.67 16.22 18.82
C ASP A 290 2.86 15.36 19.27
N PRO A 291 4.08 15.94 19.35
CA PRO A 291 5.26 15.19 19.76
C PRO A 291 5.19 14.72 21.22
N ALA A 292 4.45 15.43 22.09
CA ALA A 292 4.31 15.04 23.49
C ALA A 292 3.43 13.79 23.63
N ALA A 293 2.28 13.75 22.94
CA ALA A 293 1.41 12.57 22.91
C ALA A 293 2.14 11.37 22.28
N LEU A 294 2.91 11.60 21.21
CA LEU A 294 3.70 10.54 20.57
C LEU A 294 4.79 10.00 21.52
N ALA A 295 5.51 10.90 22.22
CA ALA A 295 6.53 10.51 23.19
C ALA A 295 5.93 9.71 24.36
N GLU A 296 4.76 10.08 24.84
CA GLU A 296 4.08 9.37 25.93
C GLU A 296 3.61 7.97 25.48
N ALA A 297 3.06 7.85 24.28
CA ALA A 297 2.70 6.55 23.71
C ALA A 297 3.92 5.64 23.53
N LEU A 298 5.05 6.18 23.06
CA LEU A 298 6.31 5.45 22.94
C LEU A 298 6.81 4.98 24.30
N ARG A 299 6.74 5.86 25.34
CA ARG A 299 7.08 5.51 26.70
C ARG A 299 6.22 4.36 27.22
N ALA A 300 4.90 4.44 27.04
CA ALA A 300 3.96 3.41 27.50
C ALA A 300 4.32 2.02 26.89
N MET A 301 4.67 1.97 25.62
CA MET A 301 5.07 0.72 24.95
C MET A 301 6.48 0.26 25.35
N ALA A 302 7.41 1.18 25.56
CA ALA A 302 8.78 0.88 25.96
C ALA A 302 8.87 0.33 27.39
N THR A 303 8.04 0.80 28.30
CA THR A 303 8.00 0.37 29.71
C THR A 303 7.34 -1.00 29.93
N LEU A 304 6.64 -1.54 28.91
CA LEU A 304 6.16 -2.92 28.98
C LEU A 304 7.33 -3.88 29.17
N LEU A 305 7.17 -4.85 30.05
CA LEU A 305 8.11 -5.96 30.15
C LEU A 305 8.22 -6.67 28.80
N ALA A 306 9.42 -7.13 28.46
CA ALA A 306 9.71 -7.75 27.15
C ALA A 306 8.74 -8.88 26.76
N PRO A 307 8.29 -9.78 27.67
CA PRO A 307 7.27 -10.78 27.36
C PRO A 307 5.90 -10.16 27.00
N ALA A 308 5.47 -9.14 27.74
CA ALA A 308 4.18 -8.46 27.51
C ALA A 308 4.22 -7.69 26.18
N ARG A 309 5.32 -6.99 25.88
CA ARG A 309 5.50 -6.29 24.60
C ARG A 309 5.52 -7.27 23.43
N ARG A 310 6.18 -8.43 23.54
CA ARG A 310 6.13 -9.49 22.53
C ARG A 310 4.72 -10.05 22.34
N ALA A 311 3.97 -10.28 23.41
CA ALA A 311 2.58 -10.76 23.33
C ALA A 311 1.68 -9.76 22.60
N ALA A 312 1.82 -8.46 22.90
CA ALA A 312 1.10 -7.39 22.20
C ALA A 312 1.46 -7.34 20.70
N GLY A 313 2.75 -7.50 20.36
CA GLY A 313 3.20 -7.57 18.96
C GLY A 313 2.64 -8.80 18.22
N LEU A 314 2.58 -9.96 18.86
CA LEU A 314 1.96 -11.15 18.28
C LEU A 314 0.44 -10.99 18.07
N ALA A 315 -0.26 -10.31 18.97
CA ALA A 315 -1.67 -9.95 18.77
C ALA A 315 -1.85 -9.02 17.57
N ALA A 316 -0.93 -8.03 17.42
CA ALA A 316 -0.91 -7.14 16.27
C ALA A 316 -0.67 -7.91 14.96
N ARG A 317 0.26 -8.88 14.95
CA ARG A 317 0.50 -9.76 13.81
C ARG A 317 -0.74 -10.57 13.44
N ALA A 318 -1.37 -11.25 14.40
CA ALA A 318 -2.55 -12.07 14.18
C ALA A 318 -3.68 -11.26 13.50
N ARG A 319 -3.85 -9.99 13.88
CA ARG A 319 -4.79 -9.09 13.23
C ARG A 319 -4.44 -8.85 11.75
N ILE A 320 -3.17 -8.59 11.44
CA ILE A 320 -2.75 -8.37 10.06
C ILE A 320 -2.91 -9.64 9.22
N GLU A 321 -2.54 -10.79 9.74
CA GLU A 321 -2.71 -12.08 9.05
C GLU A 321 -4.17 -12.34 8.69
N THR A 322 -5.08 -12.10 9.64
CA THR A 322 -6.51 -12.34 9.45
C THR A 322 -7.17 -11.29 8.55
N ALA A 323 -6.92 -10.00 8.82
CA ALA A 323 -7.69 -8.93 8.19
C ALA A 323 -7.04 -8.32 6.96
N TYR A 324 -5.71 -8.35 6.85
CA TYR A 324 -4.94 -7.60 5.87
C TYR A 324 -3.89 -8.45 5.13
N GLY A 325 -3.93 -9.77 5.21
CA GLY A 325 -3.05 -10.64 4.42
C GLY A 325 -3.34 -10.54 2.91
N VAL A 326 -2.33 -10.87 2.07
CA VAL A 326 -2.46 -10.87 0.60
C VAL A 326 -3.64 -11.72 0.15
N GLY A 327 -3.87 -12.88 0.80
CA GLY A 327 -5.00 -13.76 0.50
C GLY A 327 -6.35 -13.07 0.69
N ALA A 328 -6.56 -12.44 1.84
CA ALA A 328 -7.79 -11.71 2.17
C ALA A 328 -8.03 -10.52 1.20
N MET A 329 -6.97 -9.81 0.81
CA MET A 329 -7.08 -8.76 -0.21
C MET A 329 -7.54 -9.33 -1.55
N ALA A 330 -6.91 -10.41 -2.04
CA ALA A 330 -7.27 -11.03 -3.32
C ALA A 330 -8.73 -11.50 -3.33
N GLU A 331 -9.20 -12.11 -2.24
CA GLU A 331 -10.61 -12.54 -2.09
C GLU A 331 -11.58 -11.35 -2.15
N ARG A 332 -11.25 -10.26 -1.45
CA ARG A 332 -12.09 -9.03 -1.49
C ARG A 332 -12.15 -8.43 -2.90
N PHE A 333 -11.04 -8.43 -3.65
CA PHE A 333 -11.04 -7.97 -5.04
C PHE A 333 -11.92 -8.86 -5.91
N LEU A 334 -11.80 -10.19 -5.80
CA LEU A 334 -12.63 -11.14 -6.54
C LEU A 334 -14.12 -10.96 -6.22
N ALA A 335 -14.47 -10.91 -4.95
CA ALA A 335 -15.84 -10.70 -4.51
C ALA A 335 -16.41 -9.37 -5.02
N ALA A 336 -15.63 -8.27 -4.96
CA ALA A 336 -16.06 -6.97 -5.44
C ALA A 336 -16.24 -6.93 -6.96
N TRP A 337 -15.35 -7.56 -7.74
CA TRP A 337 -15.48 -7.66 -9.19
C TRP A 337 -16.71 -8.48 -9.61
N ILE A 338 -16.93 -9.65 -8.97
CA ILE A 338 -18.12 -10.50 -9.22
C ILE A 338 -19.39 -9.74 -8.87
N ALA A 339 -19.46 -9.10 -7.71
CA ALA A 339 -20.61 -8.28 -7.30
C ALA A 339 -20.85 -7.10 -8.23
N ALA A 340 -19.81 -6.60 -8.91
CA ALA A 340 -19.93 -5.56 -9.93
C ALA A 340 -20.28 -6.09 -11.32
N GLY A 341 -20.45 -7.39 -11.49
CA GLY A 341 -20.89 -8.01 -12.74
C GLY A 341 -19.78 -8.62 -13.58
N ALA A 342 -18.56 -8.77 -13.06
CA ALA A 342 -17.51 -9.52 -13.77
C ALA A 342 -17.84 -11.01 -13.82
N VAL A 343 -17.77 -11.60 -15.01
CA VAL A 343 -17.91 -13.06 -15.21
C VAL A 343 -16.50 -13.68 -15.11
N ILE A 344 -16.16 -14.14 -13.92
CA ILE A 344 -14.88 -14.78 -13.65
C ILE A 344 -15.12 -16.29 -13.67
N GLY A 345 -14.80 -16.93 -14.81
CA GLY A 345 -14.86 -18.39 -14.92
C GLY A 345 -13.78 -19.04 -14.06
N GLY A 346 -14.12 -20.06 -13.28
CA GLY A 346 -13.14 -20.95 -12.65
C GLY A 346 -12.26 -21.56 -13.75
N GLY A 347 -10.92 -21.53 -13.56
CA GLY A 347 -9.91 -21.86 -14.57
C GLY A 347 -9.98 -23.31 -15.06
N GLY A 348 -10.86 -23.55 -16.02
CA GLY A 348 -10.80 -24.71 -16.91
C GLY A 348 -10.38 -24.21 -18.30
N PRO A 349 -9.58 -24.97 -19.07
CA PRO A 349 -9.24 -24.61 -20.44
C PRO A 349 -10.55 -24.50 -21.24
N ARG A 350 -10.79 -23.31 -21.84
CA ARG A 350 -11.85 -23.19 -22.86
C ARG A 350 -11.45 -24.08 -24.02
N THR A 351 -11.99 -25.27 -24.05
CA THR A 351 -11.90 -26.13 -25.25
C THR A 351 -12.53 -25.35 -26.39
N GLY A 352 -11.73 -25.02 -27.38
CA GLY A 352 -12.20 -24.43 -28.63
C GLY A 352 -13.23 -25.37 -29.24
N GLY A 353 -14.48 -25.00 -29.25
CA GLY A 353 -15.51 -25.57 -30.07
C GLY A 353 -15.28 -25.07 -31.50
N GLY A 354 -14.66 -25.91 -32.32
CA GLY A 354 -14.77 -25.78 -33.76
C GLY A 354 -16.15 -26.35 -34.18
N GLU A 355 -16.88 -25.54 -34.88
CA GLU A 355 -17.75 -25.93 -36.00
C GLU A 355 -17.91 -24.70 -36.89
#